data_510e7c6f5e35add1d8f4287b11526420
#
_entry.id   510e7c6f5e35add1d8f4287b11526420
#
_cell.length_a   1.000
_cell.length_b   1.000
_cell.length_c   1.000
_cell.angle_alpha   90.00
_cell.angle_beta   90.00
_cell.angle_gamma   90.00
#
_symmetry.space_group_name_H-M   'P 1'
#
loop_
_entity.id
_entity.type
_entity.pdbx_description
1 polymer ?
#
loop_
_entity_poly.entity_id
_entity_poly.type
_entity_poly.pdbx_seq_one_letter_code
_entity_poly.pdbx_strand_id
1 'polypeptide(L)'
;MRRIHEHIFRILALATLLTINLAPQIANADPQKTGNQTMTERITQTAGRAQLGEFAPEFAHLNDDILFGEVWNDQAIDVKTKCIITVVSLMASGITDSSLAYHLQNAKAHGVSKAEIAAIITHATMYVGWPKGWAVFRLAKDIWNEPAPALSDKDRYQNSIFFPIGAPNPYGKYFIGQSYLAQLSGTQVPVFNVTFEPGCRNNWHIHHAKSGGGQMLICVGGRGWYQQEGKAPVLMTPGTVVNIPANVKHWHGAAADSWFSHLALEIPGEDTSNEWCEPVTDEAYRKLK
;
A
#
# COMPACT_ATOMS: atom_id res chain seq x y z
N MET A 1 -41.17 38.23 -40.54
CA MET A 1 -40.88 36.97 -39.84
C MET A 1 -40.52 35.84 -40.80
N ARG A 2 -39.68 36.07 -41.81
CA ARG A 2 -39.27 35.03 -42.79
C ARG A 2 -37.78 35.01 -43.09
N ARG A 3 -36.91 35.66 -42.25
CA ARG A 3 -35.48 35.75 -42.50
C ARG A 3 -34.61 35.21 -41.33
N ILE A 4 -35.19 34.60 -40.31
CA ILE A 4 -34.48 34.06 -39.16
C ILE A 4 -34.32 32.53 -39.27
N HIS A 5 -35.07 31.86 -40.15
CA HIS A 5 -35.02 30.40 -40.29
C HIS A 5 -33.94 29.88 -41.27
N GLU A 6 -33.32 30.72 -42.07
CA GLU A 6 -32.30 30.26 -43.03
C GLU A 6 -30.86 30.27 -42.50
N HIS A 7 -30.58 30.89 -41.34
CA HIS A 7 -29.24 30.92 -40.78
C HIS A 7 -28.95 29.76 -39.81
N ILE A 8 -29.95 29.04 -39.32
CA ILE A 8 -29.76 27.90 -38.42
C ILE A 8 -29.44 26.62 -39.21
N PHE A 9 -29.86 26.49 -40.45
CA PHE A 9 -29.61 25.31 -41.28
C PHE A 9 -28.24 25.29 -41.98
N ARG A 10 -27.46 26.38 -41.96
CA ARG A 10 -26.13 26.42 -42.59
C ARG A 10 -24.97 26.14 -41.67
N ILE A 11 -25.19 25.97 -40.37
CA ILE A 11 -24.15 25.65 -39.40
C ILE A 11 -24.07 24.12 -39.11
N LEU A 12 -25.07 23.35 -39.54
CA LEU A 12 -25.10 21.88 -39.35
C LEU A 12 -24.56 21.05 -40.54
N ALA A 13 -24.07 21.68 -41.60
CA ALA A 13 -23.65 20.97 -42.81
C ALA A 13 -22.14 20.96 -43.08
N LEU A 14 -21.28 21.31 -42.08
CA LEU A 14 -19.81 21.34 -42.28
C LEU A 14 -19.04 20.49 -41.24
N ALA A 15 -19.67 19.50 -40.65
CA ALA A 15 -19.03 18.60 -39.68
C ALA A 15 -19.07 17.12 -40.11
N THR A 16 -19.00 16.86 -41.41
CA THR A 16 -18.83 15.52 -41.94
C THR A 16 -17.90 15.57 -43.15
N LEU A 17 -16.61 15.24 -42.90
CA LEU A 17 -15.68 14.57 -43.81
C LEU A 17 -14.25 14.78 -43.33
N LEU A 18 -13.89 14.10 -42.24
CA LEU A 18 -12.52 13.65 -42.02
C LEU A 18 -12.59 12.18 -41.56
N THR A 19 -12.78 11.30 -42.55
CA THR A 19 -12.54 9.87 -42.37
C THR A 19 -11.04 9.64 -42.30
N ILE A 20 -10.49 9.59 -41.09
CA ILE A 20 -9.19 9.04 -40.88
C ILE A 20 -9.35 7.51 -40.90
N ASN A 21 -8.86 6.88 -41.97
CA ASN A 21 -8.69 5.45 -42.05
C ASN A 21 -7.65 5.02 -40.99
N LEU A 22 -8.12 4.61 -39.82
CA LEU A 22 -7.31 3.81 -38.89
C LEU A 22 -7.56 2.34 -39.19
N ALA A 23 -6.61 1.73 -39.91
CA ALA A 23 -6.51 0.28 -39.95
C ALA A 23 -6.45 -0.27 -38.51
N PRO A 24 -7.12 -1.40 -38.21
CA PRO A 24 -7.01 -2.00 -36.90
C PRO A 24 -5.58 -2.52 -36.70
N GLN A 25 -4.78 -1.83 -35.91
CA GLN A 25 -3.60 -2.45 -35.34
C GLN A 25 -4.12 -3.51 -34.37
N ILE A 26 -3.88 -4.77 -34.72
CA ILE A 26 -4.02 -5.89 -33.81
C ILE A 26 -3.00 -5.63 -32.69
N ALA A 27 -3.47 -5.09 -31.58
CA ALA A 27 -2.70 -5.05 -30.37
C ALA A 27 -2.48 -6.50 -29.92
N ASN A 28 -1.24 -6.94 -30.02
CA ASN A 28 -0.79 -8.17 -29.37
C ASN A 28 -1.21 -8.09 -27.90
N ALA A 29 -2.09 -8.99 -27.49
CA ALA A 29 -2.44 -9.20 -26.12
C ALA A 29 -1.15 -9.55 -25.36
N ASP A 30 -0.76 -8.68 -24.46
CA ASP A 30 0.33 -8.91 -23.52
C ASP A 30 -0.10 -10.03 -22.56
N PRO A 31 0.57 -11.19 -22.54
CA PRO A 31 0.20 -12.24 -21.62
C PRO A 31 0.72 -11.89 -20.22
N GLN A 32 -0.19 -11.86 -19.28
CA GLN A 32 0.07 -11.92 -17.84
C GLN A 32 0.43 -10.61 -17.13
N LYS A 33 -0.58 -9.80 -16.85
CA LYS A 33 -0.62 -9.10 -15.57
C LYS A 33 -1.10 -10.05 -14.47
N THR A 34 -0.25 -10.95 -14.03
CA THR A 34 -0.33 -11.51 -12.68
C THR A 34 0.37 -10.52 -11.73
N GLY A 35 -0.25 -9.36 -11.57
CA GLY A 35 0.12 -8.44 -10.49
C GLY A 35 -0.31 -9.07 -9.17
N ASN A 36 0.64 -9.16 -8.27
CA ASN A 36 0.45 -9.47 -6.87
C ASN A 36 -0.56 -8.45 -6.31
N GLN A 37 -1.84 -8.82 -6.24
CA GLN A 37 -2.86 -8.00 -5.60
C GLN A 37 -2.56 -8.08 -4.10
N THR A 38 -1.92 -7.04 -3.58
CA THR A 38 -2.12 -6.70 -2.17
C THR A 38 -3.63 -6.69 -1.99
N MET A 39 -4.16 -7.58 -1.15
CA MET A 39 -5.57 -7.60 -0.79
C MET A 39 -5.87 -6.24 -0.16
N THR A 40 -6.34 -5.31 -0.95
CA THR A 40 -6.84 -4.03 -0.46
C THR A 40 -8.01 -4.38 0.44
N GLU A 41 -7.96 -3.98 1.69
CA GLU A 41 -9.02 -4.25 2.66
C GLU A 41 -10.35 -3.80 2.06
N ARG A 42 -11.31 -4.73 1.99
CA ARG A 42 -12.61 -4.49 1.36
C ARG A 42 -13.37 -3.45 2.18
N ILE A 43 -13.78 -2.38 1.51
CA ILE A 43 -14.62 -1.35 2.14
C ILE A 43 -16.00 -1.95 2.41
N THR A 44 -16.44 -1.84 3.63
CA THR A 44 -17.77 -2.27 4.07
C THR A 44 -18.47 -1.14 4.81
N GLN A 45 -19.78 -1.06 4.68
CA GLN A 45 -20.61 -0.09 5.38
C GLN A 45 -21.90 -0.77 5.86
N THR A 46 -22.35 -0.38 7.03
CA THR A 46 -23.60 -0.89 7.62
C THR A 46 -24.50 0.24 8.13
N ALA A 47 -24.13 1.49 7.88
CA ALA A 47 -24.85 2.66 8.37
C ALA A 47 -26.27 2.77 7.79
N GLY A 48 -26.47 2.34 6.54
CA GLY A 48 -27.78 2.30 5.92
C GLY A 48 -28.74 1.40 6.69
N ARG A 49 -28.32 0.16 6.97
CA ARG A 49 -29.14 -0.79 7.76
C ARG A 49 -29.33 -0.35 9.20
N ALA A 50 -28.26 0.15 9.81
CA ALA A 50 -28.29 0.55 11.21
C ALA A 50 -29.23 1.76 11.47
N GLN A 51 -29.32 2.69 10.53
CA GLN A 51 -30.09 3.93 10.70
C GLN A 51 -31.45 3.91 10.02
N LEU A 52 -31.58 3.25 8.89
CA LEU A 52 -32.75 3.31 8.02
C LEU A 52 -33.32 1.93 7.63
N GLY A 53 -32.72 0.83 8.09
CA GLY A 53 -33.08 -0.52 7.64
C GLY A 53 -34.57 -0.89 7.84
N GLU A 54 -35.21 -0.42 8.92
CA GLU A 54 -36.65 -0.63 9.16
C GLU A 54 -37.51 0.36 8.36
N PHE A 55 -37.04 1.60 8.17
CA PHE A 55 -37.80 2.66 7.52
C PHE A 55 -37.70 2.60 6.00
N ALA A 56 -36.49 2.35 5.47
CA ALA A 56 -36.15 2.34 4.05
C ALA A 56 -35.20 1.19 3.70
N PRO A 57 -35.65 -0.08 3.73
CA PRO A 57 -34.81 -1.23 3.55
C PRO A 57 -34.11 -1.30 2.18
N GLU A 58 -34.79 -0.86 1.13
CA GLU A 58 -34.23 -0.80 -0.21
C GLU A 58 -33.07 0.23 -0.29
N PHE A 59 -33.28 1.43 0.28
CA PHE A 59 -32.22 2.44 0.37
C PHE A 59 -31.01 1.91 1.17
N ALA A 60 -31.26 1.26 2.29
CA ALA A 60 -30.20 0.68 3.11
C ALA A 60 -29.41 -0.38 2.35
N HIS A 61 -30.09 -1.25 1.58
CA HIS A 61 -29.45 -2.22 0.69
C HIS A 61 -28.59 -1.55 -0.39
N LEU A 62 -29.15 -0.57 -1.09
CA LEU A 62 -28.42 0.16 -2.14
C LEU A 62 -27.19 0.89 -1.58
N ASN A 63 -27.31 1.48 -0.39
CA ASN A 63 -26.18 2.14 0.27
C ASN A 63 -25.09 1.14 0.69
N ASP A 64 -25.46 0.12 1.47
CA ASP A 64 -24.49 -0.73 2.13
C ASP A 64 -23.88 -1.78 1.17
N ASP A 65 -24.72 -2.42 0.34
CA ASP A 65 -24.25 -3.54 -0.48
C ASP A 65 -23.81 -3.09 -1.87
N ILE A 66 -24.56 -2.18 -2.51
CA ILE A 66 -24.24 -1.77 -3.88
C ILE A 66 -23.21 -0.64 -3.88
N LEU A 67 -23.51 0.49 -3.23
CA LEU A 67 -22.60 1.63 -3.25
C LEU A 67 -21.26 1.26 -2.57
N PHE A 68 -21.30 0.88 -1.30
CA PHE A 68 -20.06 0.57 -0.55
C PHE A 68 -19.56 -0.86 -0.79
N GLY A 69 -20.45 -1.82 -0.98
CA GLY A 69 -20.08 -3.23 -1.19
C GLY A 69 -19.52 -3.54 -2.58
N GLU A 70 -19.95 -2.83 -3.62
CA GLU A 70 -19.55 -3.05 -5.00
C GLU A 70 -18.82 -1.85 -5.60
N VAL A 71 -19.47 -0.67 -5.71
CA VAL A 71 -18.92 0.49 -6.44
C VAL A 71 -17.64 1.03 -5.80
N TRP A 72 -17.59 1.13 -4.47
CA TRP A 72 -16.38 1.55 -3.76
C TRP A 72 -15.25 0.51 -3.82
N ASN A 73 -15.57 -0.76 -4.02
CA ASN A 73 -14.60 -1.85 -4.13
C ASN A 73 -14.17 -2.16 -5.58
N ASP A 74 -14.74 -1.49 -6.57
CA ASP A 74 -14.27 -1.58 -7.95
C ASP A 74 -12.83 -1.04 -8.06
N GLN A 75 -11.96 -1.75 -8.76
CA GLN A 75 -10.53 -1.45 -8.82
C GLN A 75 -10.13 -0.55 -10.01
N ALA A 76 -11.08 -0.12 -10.84
CA ALA A 76 -10.79 0.75 -11.98
C ALA A 76 -10.27 2.13 -11.54
N ILE A 77 -10.66 2.58 -10.34
CA ILE A 77 -10.20 3.83 -9.72
C ILE A 77 -9.81 3.52 -8.27
N ASP A 78 -8.64 3.97 -7.84
CA ASP A 78 -8.19 3.78 -6.46
C ASP A 78 -9.06 4.53 -5.44
N VAL A 79 -9.05 4.06 -4.20
CA VAL A 79 -9.93 4.58 -3.13
C VAL A 79 -9.64 6.06 -2.84
N LYS A 80 -8.39 6.49 -2.86
CA LYS A 80 -8.02 7.90 -2.66
C LYS A 80 -8.66 8.79 -3.71
N THR A 81 -8.60 8.38 -4.97
CA THR A 81 -9.22 9.09 -6.09
C THR A 81 -10.75 9.12 -5.95
N LYS A 82 -11.39 8.00 -5.54
CA LYS A 82 -12.84 7.97 -5.26
C LYS A 82 -13.22 8.96 -4.16
N CYS A 83 -12.45 9.03 -3.07
CA CYS A 83 -12.66 10.02 -2.02
C CYS A 83 -12.61 11.46 -2.55
N ILE A 84 -11.62 11.78 -3.39
CA ILE A 84 -11.47 13.11 -4.00
C ILE A 84 -12.69 13.44 -4.87
N ILE A 85 -13.07 12.52 -5.76
CA ILE A 85 -14.24 12.68 -6.64
C ILE A 85 -15.51 12.94 -5.80
N THR A 86 -15.71 12.16 -4.73
CA THR A 86 -16.90 12.31 -3.86
C THR A 86 -16.91 13.67 -3.17
N VAL A 87 -15.80 14.12 -2.60
CA VAL A 87 -15.67 15.44 -1.97
C VAL A 87 -16.00 16.55 -2.97
N VAL A 88 -15.42 16.51 -4.17
CA VAL A 88 -15.67 17.52 -5.22
C VAL A 88 -17.12 17.48 -5.70
N SER A 89 -17.71 16.29 -5.85
CA SER A 89 -19.12 16.14 -6.26
C SER A 89 -20.07 16.72 -5.22
N LEU A 90 -19.87 16.46 -3.95
CA LEU A 90 -20.68 17.02 -2.86
C LEU A 90 -20.52 18.54 -2.79
N MET A 91 -19.29 19.05 -2.88
CA MET A 91 -19.02 20.48 -2.96
C MET A 91 -19.75 21.13 -4.15
N ALA A 92 -19.69 20.52 -5.33
CA ALA A 92 -20.35 21.02 -6.52
C ALA A 92 -21.89 21.05 -6.36
N SER A 93 -22.45 20.02 -5.72
CA SER A 93 -23.89 19.92 -5.41
C SER A 93 -24.34 20.88 -4.29
N GLY A 94 -23.42 21.55 -3.60
CA GLY A 94 -23.73 22.47 -2.50
C GLY A 94 -24.00 21.79 -1.17
N ILE A 95 -23.67 20.51 -1.04
CA ILE A 95 -23.74 19.76 0.21
C ILE A 95 -22.51 20.13 1.02
N THR A 96 -22.72 20.85 2.13
CA THR A 96 -21.63 21.39 2.98
C THR A 96 -21.91 21.15 4.48
N ASP A 97 -22.63 20.10 4.77
CA ASP A 97 -23.03 19.67 6.11
C ASP A 97 -22.16 18.48 6.62
N SER A 98 -22.72 17.73 7.57
CA SER A 98 -22.08 16.54 8.15
C SER A 98 -21.76 15.44 7.12
N SER A 99 -22.52 15.36 6.02
CA SER A 99 -22.24 14.39 4.96
C SER A 99 -20.91 14.68 4.28
N LEU A 100 -20.65 15.97 3.97
CA LEU A 100 -19.33 16.35 3.43
C LEU A 100 -18.22 16.18 4.46
N ALA A 101 -18.47 16.50 5.75
CA ALA A 101 -17.50 16.30 6.81
C ALA A 101 -17.05 14.83 6.91
N TYR A 102 -17.99 13.88 6.83
CA TYR A 102 -17.71 12.45 6.78
C TYR A 102 -16.80 12.09 5.59
N HIS A 103 -17.10 12.58 4.40
CA HIS A 103 -16.29 12.28 3.20
C HIS A 103 -14.92 12.95 3.22
N LEU A 104 -14.78 14.13 3.87
CA LEU A 104 -13.48 14.73 4.11
C LEU A 104 -12.63 13.91 5.10
N GLN A 105 -13.23 13.38 6.18
CA GLN A 105 -12.56 12.47 7.11
C GLN A 105 -12.11 11.20 6.39
N ASN A 106 -12.97 10.65 5.55
CA ASN A 106 -12.67 9.47 4.74
C ASN A 106 -11.52 9.74 3.76
N ALA A 107 -11.49 10.90 3.11
CA ALA A 107 -10.39 11.32 2.25
C ALA A 107 -9.05 11.40 3.01
N LYS A 108 -9.06 11.97 4.22
CA LYS A 108 -7.88 12.00 5.10
C LYS A 108 -7.42 10.59 5.47
N ALA A 109 -8.34 9.70 5.86
CA ALA A 109 -8.04 8.31 6.23
C ALA A 109 -7.43 7.52 5.06
N HIS A 110 -7.81 7.83 3.83
CA HIS A 110 -7.29 7.19 2.62
C HIS A 110 -6.13 7.97 1.97
N GLY A 111 -5.40 8.77 2.76
CA GLY A 111 -4.12 9.35 2.37
C GLY A 111 -4.18 10.63 1.56
N VAL A 112 -5.30 11.35 1.56
CA VAL A 112 -5.33 12.73 1.04
C VAL A 112 -4.67 13.64 2.06
N SER A 113 -3.54 14.22 1.71
CA SER A 113 -2.76 15.12 2.57
C SER A 113 -3.43 16.50 2.71
N LYS A 114 -2.99 17.26 3.73
CA LYS A 114 -3.42 18.65 3.92
C LYS A 114 -3.14 19.53 2.71
N ALA A 115 -1.99 19.35 2.07
CA ALA A 115 -1.61 20.12 0.88
C ALA A 115 -2.49 19.76 -0.33
N GLU A 116 -2.76 18.45 -0.52
CA GLU A 116 -3.61 17.99 -1.61
C GLU A 116 -5.05 18.48 -1.46
N ILE A 117 -5.67 18.33 -0.27
CA ILE A 117 -7.05 18.79 -0.08
C ILE A 117 -7.19 20.30 -0.25
N ALA A 118 -6.20 21.06 0.19
CA ALA A 118 -6.19 22.52 -0.02
C ALA A 118 -6.12 22.86 -1.51
N ALA A 119 -5.28 22.19 -2.28
CA ALA A 119 -5.16 22.39 -3.72
C ALA A 119 -6.44 21.95 -4.46
N ILE A 120 -7.03 20.81 -4.08
CA ILE A 120 -8.29 20.28 -4.67
C ILE A 120 -9.44 21.25 -4.45
N ILE A 121 -9.65 21.71 -3.21
CA ILE A 121 -10.73 22.66 -2.90
C ILE A 121 -10.50 23.98 -3.63
N THR A 122 -9.28 24.49 -3.65
CA THR A 122 -8.93 25.73 -4.37
C THR A 122 -9.25 25.60 -5.86
N HIS A 123 -8.81 24.51 -6.50
CA HIS A 123 -9.11 24.27 -7.91
C HIS A 123 -10.60 24.16 -8.16
N ALA A 124 -11.32 23.33 -7.40
CA ALA A 124 -12.76 23.15 -7.55
C ALA A 124 -13.53 24.47 -7.37
N THR A 125 -13.08 25.35 -6.45
CA THR A 125 -13.71 26.65 -6.19
C THR A 125 -13.82 27.52 -7.44
N MET A 126 -12.86 27.45 -8.36
CA MET A 126 -12.88 28.18 -9.62
C MET A 126 -14.03 27.79 -10.54
N TYR A 127 -14.55 26.55 -10.41
CA TYR A 127 -15.63 26.00 -11.23
C TYR A 127 -17.01 26.05 -10.53
N VAL A 128 -17.04 25.96 -9.19
CA VAL A 128 -18.28 25.82 -8.44
C VAL A 128 -18.64 27.04 -7.58
N GLY A 129 -17.73 28.00 -7.50
CA GLY A 129 -17.92 29.31 -6.84
C GLY A 129 -17.36 29.40 -5.42
N TRP A 130 -16.93 30.61 -5.07
CA TRP A 130 -16.23 30.96 -3.81
C TRP A 130 -17.02 30.64 -2.53
N PRO A 131 -18.34 30.88 -2.45
CA PRO A 131 -19.08 30.56 -1.21
C PRO A 131 -18.99 29.08 -0.84
N LYS A 132 -19.04 28.16 -1.82
CA LYS A 132 -18.87 26.73 -1.60
C LYS A 132 -17.45 26.40 -1.15
N GLY A 133 -16.43 27.00 -1.78
CA GLY A 133 -15.04 26.86 -1.38
C GLY A 133 -14.81 27.23 0.09
N TRP A 134 -15.32 28.37 0.52
CA TRP A 134 -15.24 28.80 1.91
C TRP A 134 -15.92 27.83 2.89
N ALA A 135 -17.10 27.32 2.54
CA ALA A 135 -17.81 26.35 3.37
C ALA A 135 -17.02 25.06 3.54
N VAL A 136 -16.46 24.52 2.45
CA VAL A 136 -15.66 23.30 2.50
C VAL A 136 -14.33 23.51 3.24
N PHE A 137 -13.67 24.65 3.04
CA PHE A 137 -12.43 24.96 3.78
C PHE A 137 -12.63 25.06 5.29
N ARG A 138 -13.77 25.56 5.76
CA ARG A 138 -14.07 25.55 7.20
C ARG A 138 -14.08 24.13 7.77
N LEU A 139 -14.77 23.19 7.11
CA LEU A 139 -14.80 21.79 7.51
C LEU A 139 -13.42 21.13 7.37
N ALA A 140 -12.75 21.31 6.24
CA ALA A 140 -11.44 20.73 5.98
C ALA A 140 -10.39 21.21 6.99
N LYS A 141 -10.39 22.50 7.35
CA LYS A 141 -9.45 23.07 8.31
C LYS A 141 -9.52 22.32 9.64
N ASP A 142 -10.70 22.08 10.17
CA ASP A 142 -10.88 21.39 11.44
C ASP A 142 -10.40 19.94 11.37
N ILE A 143 -10.76 19.23 10.30
CA ILE A 143 -10.39 17.83 10.07
C ILE A 143 -8.87 17.65 9.92
N TRP A 144 -8.18 18.51 9.17
CA TRP A 144 -6.73 18.39 8.96
C TRP A 144 -5.87 19.11 10.02
N ASN A 145 -6.48 19.88 10.92
CA ASN A 145 -5.79 20.42 12.10
C ASN A 145 -5.85 19.50 13.31
N GLU A 146 -6.77 18.52 13.34
CA GLU A 146 -6.68 17.45 14.34
C GLU A 146 -5.35 16.72 14.17
N PRO A 147 -4.62 16.42 15.25
CA PRO A 147 -3.46 15.56 15.16
C PRO A 147 -3.92 14.25 14.49
N ALA A 148 -3.30 13.89 13.38
CA ALA A 148 -3.54 12.58 12.81
C ALA A 148 -3.36 11.53 13.92
N PRO A 149 -4.23 10.50 14.02
CA PRO A 149 -3.99 9.42 14.96
C PRO A 149 -2.55 8.97 14.79
N ALA A 150 -1.80 8.92 15.87
CA ALA A 150 -0.39 8.62 15.83
C ALA A 150 -0.25 7.23 15.17
N LEU A 151 0.35 7.19 14.00
CA LEU A 151 0.67 5.93 13.32
C LEU A 151 1.43 5.05 14.31
N SER A 152 1.12 3.78 14.37
CA SER A 152 1.93 2.82 15.11
C SER A 152 3.37 2.83 14.58
N ASP A 153 4.33 2.38 15.38
CA ASP A 153 5.72 2.27 14.93
C ASP A 153 5.84 1.38 13.69
N LYS A 154 5.04 0.32 13.65
CA LYS A 154 4.93 -0.57 12.50
C LYS A 154 4.44 0.15 11.24
N ASP A 155 3.38 0.96 11.34
CA ASP A 155 2.83 1.70 10.20
C ASP A 155 3.79 2.78 9.73
N ARG A 156 4.47 3.48 10.66
CA ARG A 156 5.53 4.43 10.30
C ARG A 156 6.65 3.74 9.54
N TYR A 157 7.07 2.59 10.01
CA TYR A 157 8.12 1.82 9.36
C TYR A 157 7.65 1.30 7.99
N GLN A 158 6.43 0.76 7.87
CA GLN A 158 5.85 0.33 6.58
C GLN A 158 5.87 1.46 5.54
N ASN A 159 5.53 2.69 5.96
CA ASN A 159 5.54 3.86 5.09
C ASN A 159 6.96 4.33 4.71
N SER A 160 7.99 3.85 5.39
CA SER A 160 9.40 4.18 5.11
C SER A 160 10.11 3.18 4.19
N ILE A 161 9.50 2.04 3.91
CA ILE A 161 10.07 0.98 3.07
C ILE A 161 9.18 0.69 1.87
N PHE A 162 9.80 0.18 0.80
CA PHE A 162 9.10 -0.10 -0.45
C PHE A 162 8.29 -1.41 -0.43
N PHE A 163 8.85 -2.45 0.22
CA PHE A 163 8.23 -3.78 0.26
C PHE A 163 7.30 -3.93 1.45
N PRO A 164 6.20 -4.71 1.34
CA PRO A 164 5.30 -4.94 2.45
C PRO A 164 6.00 -5.65 3.62
N ILE A 165 5.68 -5.25 4.84
CA ILE A 165 6.13 -5.93 6.07
C ILE A 165 5.57 -7.37 6.12
N GLY A 166 4.33 -7.55 5.71
CA GLY A 166 3.67 -8.86 5.70
C GLY A 166 2.98 -9.22 7.01
N ALA A 167 2.64 -10.51 7.12
CA ALA A 167 1.99 -11.10 8.30
C ALA A 167 3.04 -11.47 9.38
N PRO A 168 2.61 -11.72 10.63
CA PRO A 168 3.48 -12.30 11.64
C PRO A 168 4.20 -13.54 11.10
N ASN A 169 5.51 -13.62 11.35
CA ASN A 169 6.35 -14.65 10.78
C ASN A 169 5.94 -16.06 11.31
N PRO A 170 5.57 -17.00 10.44
CA PRO A 170 5.17 -18.35 10.87
C PRO A 170 6.32 -19.14 11.53
N TYR A 171 7.57 -18.72 11.31
CA TYR A 171 8.76 -19.29 11.93
C TYR A 171 9.14 -18.57 13.23
N GLY A 172 8.26 -17.74 13.80
CA GLY A 172 8.52 -16.90 14.97
C GLY A 172 9.10 -17.65 16.19
N LYS A 173 8.84 -18.97 16.33
CA LYS A 173 9.45 -19.80 17.38
C LYS A 173 10.98 -19.90 17.33
N TYR A 174 11.59 -19.54 16.20
CA TYR A 174 13.03 -19.49 16.00
C TYR A 174 13.59 -18.06 16.07
N PHE A 175 12.79 -17.11 16.59
CA PHE A 175 13.16 -15.72 16.72
C PHE A 175 13.02 -15.25 18.17
N ILE A 176 13.89 -14.36 18.59
CA ILE A 176 13.74 -13.58 19.82
C ILE A 176 13.16 -12.24 19.41
N GLY A 177 11.98 -11.88 19.93
CA GLY A 177 11.23 -10.68 19.52
C GLY A 177 10.29 -10.93 18.35
N GLN A 178 9.62 -9.88 17.91
CA GLN A 178 8.60 -9.96 16.85
C GLN A 178 9.20 -9.77 15.47
N SER A 179 8.84 -10.66 14.55
CA SER A 179 9.19 -10.58 13.13
C SER A 179 7.98 -10.81 12.23
N TYR A 180 8.11 -10.38 10.99
CA TYR A 180 7.07 -10.48 9.96
C TYR A 180 7.68 -11.05 8.68
N LEU A 181 6.83 -11.65 7.85
CA LEU A 181 7.23 -12.25 6.59
C LEU A 181 6.23 -11.89 5.49
N ALA A 182 6.74 -11.38 4.38
CA ALA A 182 6.00 -11.20 3.14
C ALA A 182 6.66 -12.00 2.03
N GLN A 183 5.93 -12.92 1.42
CA GLN A 183 6.41 -13.61 0.22
C GLN A 183 6.23 -12.69 -0.99
N LEU A 184 7.33 -12.36 -1.67
CA LEU A 184 7.34 -11.51 -2.86
C LEU A 184 7.36 -12.31 -4.15
N SER A 185 8.05 -13.47 -4.14
CA SER A 185 8.10 -14.41 -5.26
C SER A 185 8.11 -15.84 -4.72
N GLY A 186 7.40 -16.74 -5.38
CA GLY A 186 7.39 -18.17 -5.08
C GLY A 186 7.84 -19.03 -6.27
N THR A 187 8.12 -18.39 -7.43
CA THR A 187 8.54 -19.07 -8.67
C THR A 187 10.00 -18.75 -9.00
N GLN A 188 10.69 -19.64 -9.71
CA GLN A 188 12.11 -19.55 -10.06
C GLN A 188 13.03 -19.42 -8.84
N VAL A 189 13.09 -18.24 -8.23
CA VAL A 189 13.81 -17.98 -6.99
C VAL A 189 12.81 -17.48 -5.94
N PRO A 190 12.60 -18.21 -4.83
CA PRO A 190 11.80 -17.72 -3.72
C PRO A 190 12.43 -16.46 -3.11
N VAL A 191 11.63 -15.41 -2.98
CA VAL A 191 12.04 -14.13 -2.40
C VAL A 191 11.05 -13.73 -1.33
N PHE A 192 11.57 -13.42 -0.15
CA PHE A 192 10.78 -12.98 0.99
C PHE A 192 11.30 -11.63 1.49
N ASN A 193 10.41 -10.72 1.87
CA ASN A 193 10.78 -9.61 2.74
C ASN A 193 10.62 -10.07 4.19
N VAL A 194 11.73 -10.15 4.92
CA VAL A 194 11.75 -10.47 6.34
C VAL A 194 11.95 -9.18 7.12
N THR A 195 11.00 -8.85 7.98
CA THR A 195 11.01 -7.63 8.78
C THR A 195 11.10 -7.95 10.26
N PHE A 196 11.95 -7.25 10.97
CA PHE A 196 12.26 -7.41 12.38
C PHE A 196 11.94 -6.13 13.13
N GLU A 197 11.22 -6.24 14.24
CA GLU A 197 11.11 -5.13 15.20
C GLU A 197 12.46 -4.85 15.87
N PRO A 198 12.66 -3.65 16.46
CA PRO A 198 13.88 -3.33 17.20
C PRO A 198 14.25 -4.43 18.21
N GLY A 199 15.49 -4.87 18.16
CA GLY A 199 16.01 -5.93 19.03
C GLY A 199 15.67 -7.37 18.61
N CYS A 200 14.80 -7.56 17.62
CA CYS A 200 14.43 -8.88 17.14
C CYS A 200 15.54 -9.51 16.31
N ARG A 201 15.80 -10.80 16.53
CA ARG A 201 16.80 -11.58 15.80
C ARG A 201 16.38 -13.03 15.67
N ASN A 202 16.83 -13.70 14.62
CA ASN A 202 16.63 -15.13 14.49
C ASN A 202 17.73 -15.93 15.25
N ASN A 203 17.47 -17.21 15.43
CA ASN A 203 18.46 -18.14 15.91
C ASN A 203 19.59 -18.31 14.89
N TRP A 204 20.73 -18.84 15.36
CA TRP A 204 21.70 -19.44 14.47
C TRP A 204 21.02 -20.48 13.59
N HIS A 205 21.36 -20.54 12.31
CA HIS A 205 20.79 -21.48 11.36
C HIS A 205 21.73 -21.74 10.19
N ILE A 206 21.42 -22.78 9.43
CA ILE A 206 22.21 -23.23 8.29
C ILE A 206 21.26 -23.53 7.14
N HIS A 207 21.56 -23.01 5.97
CA HIS A 207 20.96 -23.42 4.70
C HIS A 207 21.84 -24.50 4.07
N HIS A 208 21.46 -25.76 4.26
CA HIS A 208 22.21 -26.89 3.69
C HIS A 208 21.94 -27.03 2.21
N ALA A 209 22.97 -27.46 1.48
CA ALA A 209 22.86 -27.96 0.11
C ALA A 209 24.06 -28.86 -0.23
N LYS A 210 23.84 -29.81 -1.12
CA LYS A 210 24.88 -30.68 -1.67
C LYS A 210 25.72 -29.93 -2.72
N SER A 211 25.05 -29.11 -3.54
CA SER A 211 25.66 -28.22 -4.52
C SER A 211 24.78 -26.99 -4.74
N GLY A 212 25.37 -25.83 -5.08
CA GLY A 212 24.65 -24.56 -5.13
C GLY A 212 24.10 -24.18 -3.75
N GLY A 213 22.88 -23.65 -3.67
CA GLY A 213 22.21 -23.36 -2.41
C GLY A 213 22.78 -22.15 -1.66
N GLY A 214 22.35 -22.02 -0.42
CA GLY A 214 22.66 -20.86 0.44
C GLY A 214 21.61 -19.77 0.34
N GLN A 215 21.94 -18.58 0.81
CA GLN A 215 21.00 -17.47 0.88
C GLN A 215 21.68 -16.16 0.48
N MET A 216 20.94 -15.26 -0.15
CA MET A 216 21.35 -13.88 -0.33
C MET A 216 20.44 -12.97 0.46
N LEU A 217 21.03 -12.04 1.23
CA LEU A 217 20.29 -10.99 1.93
C LEU A 217 20.58 -9.65 1.29
N ILE A 218 19.51 -8.86 1.06
CA ILE A 218 19.60 -7.49 0.56
C ILE A 218 18.85 -6.60 1.55
N CYS A 219 19.55 -5.75 2.28
CA CYS A 219 18.90 -4.80 3.19
C CYS A 219 18.11 -3.77 2.40
N VAL A 220 16.81 -3.62 2.73
CA VAL A 220 15.87 -2.70 2.07
C VAL A 220 15.27 -1.67 3.02
N GLY A 221 15.54 -1.77 4.32
CA GLY A 221 15.05 -0.80 5.27
C GLY A 221 15.64 -0.95 6.67
N GLY A 222 15.77 0.16 7.37
CA GLY A 222 16.26 0.20 8.73
C GLY A 222 17.73 -0.19 8.88
N ARG A 223 18.07 -0.76 10.04
CA ARG A 223 19.44 -1.15 10.40
C ARG A 223 19.43 -2.47 11.16
N GLY A 224 20.31 -3.37 10.79
CA GLY A 224 20.42 -4.69 11.40
C GLY A 224 21.82 -5.28 11.31
N TRP A 225 21.92 -6.53 11.70
CA TRP A 225 23.18 -7.26 11.79
C TRP A 225 23.06 -8.60 11.05
N TYR A 226 24.15 -8.99 10.43
CA TYR A 226 24.44 -10.35 9.98
C TYR A 226 25.73 -10.83 10.64
N GLN A 227 25.79 -12.10 11.04
CA GLN A 227 27.01 -12.70 11.51
C GLN A 227 27.11 -14.16 11.08
N GLN A 228 28.25 -14.50 10.49
CA GLN A 228 28.69 -15.88 10.28
C GLN A 228 29.41 -16.37 11.53
N GLU A 229 29.25 -17.65 11.89
CA GLU A 229 29.95 -18.25 13.01
C GLU A 229 31.48 -18.07 12.88
N GLY A 230 32.11 -17.66 13.93
CA GLY A 230 33.57 -17.39 13.97
C GLY A 230 34.01 -16.12 13.25
N LYS A 231 33.09 -15.30 12.72
CA LYS A 231 33.40 -14.03 12.05
C LYS A 231 32.88 -12.84 12.85
N ALA A 232 33.44 -11.67 12.58
CA ALA A 232 32.91 -10.44 13.12
C ALA A 232 31.51 -10.14 12.52
N PRO A 233 30.59 -9.54 13.30
CA PRO A 233 29.30 -9.13 12.81
C PRO A 233 29.43 -8.03 11.75
N VAL A 234 28.53 -8.05 10.78
CA VAL A 234 28.44 -7.08 9.67
C VAL A 234 27.21 -6.23 9.89
N LEU A 235 27.37 -4.91 9.94
CA LEU A 235 26.26 -3.97 9.97
C LEU A 235 25.57 -3.95 8.59
N MET A 236 24.25 -4.10 8.60
CA MET A 236 23.42 -4.04 7.40
C MET A 236 22.57 -2.76 7.41
N THR A 237 22.74 -1.98 6.37
CA THR A 237 21.93 -0.77 6.06
C THR A 237 21.38 -0.89 4.64
N PRO A 238 20.36 -0.10 4.25
CA PRO A 238 19.77 -0.17 2.91
C PRO A 238 20.83 -0.16 1.80
N GLY A 239 20.76 -1.17 0.93
CA GLY A 239 21.75 -1.42 -0.14
C GLY A 239 22.86 -2.40 0.22
N THR A 240 23.03 -2.78 1.50
CA THR A 240 23.97 -3.84 1.88
C THR A 240 23.50 -5.18 1.32
N VAL A 241 24.41 -5.89 0.65
CA VAL A 241 24.18 -7.25 0.11
C VAL A 241 25.13 -8.21 0.81
N VAL A 242 24.57 -9.31 1.33
CA VAL A 242 25.32 -10.41 1.94
C VAL A 242 25.05 -11.69 1.17
N ASN A 243 26.11 -12.30 0.64
CA ASN A 243 26.04 -13.63 0.02
C ASN A 243 26.46 -14.68 1.04
N ILE A 244 25.56 -15.59 1.35
CA ILE A 244 25.78 -16.64 2.34
C ILE A 244 25.85 -17.97 1.59
N PRO A 245 27.04 -18.61 1.51
CA PRO A 245 27.16 -19.91 0.88
C PRO A 245 26.35 -20.97 1.63
N ALA A 246 25.98 -22.05 0.94
CA ALA A 246 25.38 -23.20 1.59
C ALA A 246 26.30 -23.74 2.70
N ASN A 247 25.71 -24.37 3.70
CA ASN A 247 26.39 -25.02 4.84
C ASN A 247 27.13 -24.04 5.77
N VAL A 248 26.84 -22.75 5.69
CA VAL A 248 27.41 -21.73 6.57
C VAL A 248 26.43 -21.42 7.70
N LYS A 249 26.88 -21.63 8.97
CA LYS A 249 26.08 -21.25 10.14
C LYS A 249 26.13 -19.75 10.35
N HIS A 250 24.97 -19.13 10.46
CA HIS A 250 24.83 -17.68 10.57
C HIS A 250 23.55 -17.28 11.27
N TRP A 251 23.45 -16.01 11.59
CA TRP A 251 22.22 -15.37 12.05
C TRP A 251 22.13 -13.94 11.52
N HIS A 252 20.92 -13.37 11.55
CA HIS A 252 20.67 -11.96 11.25
C HIS A 252 19.49 -11.42 12.07
N GLY A 253 19.41 -10.10 12.22
CA GLY A 253 18.37 -9.46 13.00
C GLY A 253 18.51 -7.95 13.04
N ALA A 254 17.52 -7.28 13.62
CA ALA A 254 17.49 -5.84 13.79
C ALA A 254 18.59 -5.35 14.75
N ALA A 255 18.97 -4.09 14.65
CA ALA A 255 19.68 -3.41 15.73
C ALA A 255 18.72 -3.17 16.91
N ALA A 256 19.27 -2.92 18.10
CA ALA A 256 18.45 -2.80 19.32
C ALA A 256 17.45 -1.65 19.29
N ASP A 257 17.74 -0.60 18.51
CA ASP A 257 17.00 0.65 18.41
C ASP A 257 16.42 0.93 17.02
N SER A 258 16.42 -0.05 16.12
CA SER A 258 15.96 0.15 14.74
C SER A 258 15.15 -1.04 14.25
N TRP A 259 14.08 -0.77 13.56
CA TRP A 259 13.47 -1.72 12.64
C TRP A 259 14.50 -2.14 11.58
N PHE A 260 14.31 -3.33 11.03
CA PHE A 260 15.20 -3.87 10.01
C PHE A 260 14.40 -4.71 9.03
N SER A 261 14.60 -4.49 7.73
CA SER A 261 14.03 -5.34 6.68
C SER A 261 15.08 -5.70 5.66
N HIS A 262 15.08 -6.96 5.27
CA HIS A 262 15.90 -7.42 4.16
C HIS A 262 15.11 -8.37 3.26
N LEU A 263 15.45 -8.39 1.99
CA LEU A 263 15.06 -9.47 1.11
C LEU A 263 15.91 -10.69 1.42
N ALA A 264 15.26 -11.84 1.59
CA ALA A 264 15.89 -13.15 1.68
C ALA A 264 15.59 -13.89 0.37
N LEU A 265 16.65 -14.18 -0.37
CA LEU A 265 16.58 -14.96 -1.61
C LEU A 265 17.15 -16.35 -1.30
N GLU A 266 16.32 -17.38 -1.48
CA GLU A 266 16.75 -18.77 -1.40
C GLU A 266 17.47 -19.14 -2.71
N ILE A 267 18.76 -19.37 -2.64
CA ILE A 267 19.56 -19.71 -3.81
C ILE A 267 19.25 -21.15 -4.21
N PRO A 268 18.91 -21.44 -5.47
CA PRO A 268 18.66 -22.80 -5.93
C PRO A 268 19.86 -23.72 -5.71
N GLY A 269 19.60 -24.92 -5.21
CA GLY A 269 20.62 -25.93 -4.94
C GLY A 269 20.06 -27.34 -4.97
N GLU A 270 20.95 -28.32 -4.90
CA GLU A 270 20.63 -29.75 -4.84
C GLU A 270 20.54 -30.19 -3.38
N ASP A 271 19.50 -30.96 -3.02
CA ASP A 271 19.26 -31.50 -1.67
C ASP A 271 19.27 -30.40 -0.60
N THR A 272 18.48 -29.32 -0.84
CA THR A 272 18.43 -28.18 0.07
C THR A 272 17.58 -28.46 1.31
N SER A 273 18.02 -28.00 2.49
CA SER A 273 17.27 -28.02 3.73
C SER A 273 17.72 -26.93 4.69
N ASN A 274 16.84 -26.55 5.63
CA ASN A 274 17.15 -25.53 6.64
C ASN A 274 17.27 -26.19 8.02
N GLU A 275 18.33 -25.88 8.74
CA GLU A 275 18.57 -26.31 10.11
C GLU A 275 18.52 -25.09 11.03
N TRP A 276 17.66 -25.14 12.04
CA TRP A 276 17.60 -24.14 13.09
C TRP A 276 18.42 -24.61 14.29
N CYS A 277 19.37 -23.79 14.68
CA CYS A 277 20.27 -24.04 15.77
C CYS A 277 19.87 -23.26 17.04
N GLU A 278 20.83 -23.05 17.95
CA GLU A 278 20.65 -22.35 19.21
C GLU A 278 20.33 -20.86 19.02
N PRO A 279 19.64 -20.23 19.99
CA PRO A 279 19.41 -18.78 20.00
C PRO A 279 20.72 -17.99 20.11
N VAL A 280 20.74 -16.82 19.49
CA VAL A 280 21.78 -15.80 19.74
C VAL A 280 21.58 -15.23 21.14
N THR A 281 22.58 -15.41 22.01
CA THR A 281 22.46 -14.99 23.39
C THR A 281 22.36 -13.47 23.53
N ASP A 282 21.65 -13.01 24.55
CA ASP A 282 21.56 -11.59 24.87
C ASP A 282 22.92 -10.96 25.13
N GLU A 283 23.86 -11.72 25.75
CA GLU A 283 25.22 -11.23 25.99
C GLU A 283 25.97 -10.96 24.68
N ALA A 284 25.90 -11.87 23.72
CA ALA A 284 26.53 -11.68 22.40
C ALA A 284 25.89 -10.52 21.65
N TYR A 285 24.54 -10.46 21.63
CA TYR A 285 23.79 -9.43 20.94
C TYR A 285 24.03 -8.02 21.49
N ARG A 286 24.11 -7.84 22.83
CA ARG A 286 24.36 -6.52 23.45
C ARG A 286 25.74 -5.94 23.18
N LYS A 287 26.69 -6.75 22.70
CA LYS A 287 28.02 -6.26 22.29
C LYS A 287 28.01 -5.56 20.91
N LEU A 288 26.92 -5.69 20.18
CA LEU A 288 26.75 -5.02 18.88
C LEU A 288 26.38 -3.54 19.11
N LYS A 289 27.08 -2.63 18.46
CA LYS A 289 26.90 -1.19 18.62
C LYS A 289 26.64 -0.51 17.28
#